data_96449500193e58ec824e0a4a4b59a474
#
_entry.id   96449500193e58ec824e0a4a4b59a474
#
_cell.length_a   1.000
_cell.length_b   1.000
_cell.length_c   1.000
_cell.angle_alpha   90.00
_cell.angle_beta   90.00
_cell.angle_gamma   90.00
#
_symmetry.space_group_name_H-M   'P 1'
#
loop_
_entity.id
_entity.type
_entity.pdbx_description
1 polymer ?
#
loop_
_entity_poly.entity_id
_entity_poly.type
_entity_poly.pdbx_seq_one_letter_code
_entity_poly.pdbx_strand_id
1 'polypeptide(L)'
;MPTIKDVAREAGTSIATVSYVLNNKNHEVSEATRVQVLAAIERIGYRPNINARNLQASRTMLMGYAWHDLSHGQINPILDQFIYHLAQSAESAGYHLLTFTHDNDHWENVYHDLIKTRRIDGFVLSNTKRDDPRVRYLMNQNFPFVSFGQANPDWDFPYIDTDGASGVMGAVNHLIGLGHRRIAMAAWPEGSLSGDARLRGYYVAMSQAGLPIQSDDVQRGEQDERTGRDALNIWLQRPESARPTAVIAVTDLIAIGVMTAAKSAGLTVGRDLAVIGHDDVPMVQHLDPALTTIRQPLTDISSAAVAMLHPLIAGENLLVRQQMLIPRLIVRESCGALWK
;
A
#
# COMPACT_ATOMS: atom_id res chain seq x y z
N MET A 1 8.18 -7.23 -39.58
CA MET A 1 8.04 -8.30 -38.56
C MET A 1 7.16 -9.40 -39.12
N PRO A 2 7.49 -10.66 -38.89
CA PRO A 2 6.64 -11.77 -39.29
C PRO A 2 5.24 -11.65 -38.66
N THR A 3 4.22 -12.10 -39.37
CA THR A 3 2.81 -12.09 -38.93
C THR A 3 2.28 -13.49 -38.70
N ILE A 4 1.13 -13.64 -38.07
CA ILE A 4 0.48 -14.97 -37.90
C ILE A 4 0.19 -15.64 -39.26
N LYS A 5 -0.01 -14.85 -40.33
CA LYS A 5 -0.16 -15.36 -41.69
C LYS A 5 1.13 -15.99 -42.21
N ASP A 6 2.28 -15.42 -41.86
CA ASP A 6 3.57 -15.97 -42.27
C ASP A 6 3.89 -17.27 -41.52
N VAL A 7 3.51 -17.38 -40.24
CA VAL A 7 3.59 -18.64 -39.49
C VAL A 7 2.72 -19.72 -40.13
N ALA A 8 1.47 -19.37 -40.46
CA ALA A 8 0.53 -20.32 -41.10
C ALA A 8 1.08 -20.84 -42.44
N ARG A 9 1.64 -19.97 -43.26
CA ARG A 9 2.29 -20.31 -44.53
C ARG A 9 3.51 -21.22 -44.32
N GLU A 10 4.39 -20.87 -43.38
CA GLU A 10 5.63 -21.62 -43.09
C GLU A 10 5.30 -23.00 -42.47
N ALA A 11 4.25 -23.09 -41.65
CA ALA A 11 3.79 -24.32 -41.04
C ALA A 11 2.85 -25.13 -41.93
N GLY A 12 2.52 -24.67 -43.16
CA GLY A 12 1.59 -25.36 -44.06
C GLY A 12 0.18 -25.59 -43.45
N THR A 13 -0.30 -24.65 -42.63
CA THR A 13 -1.58 -24.79 -41.92
C THR A 13 -2.42 -23.53 -41.96
N SER A 14 -3.60 -23.53 -41.36
CA SER A 14 -4.49 -22.36 -41.32
C SER A 14 -4.09 -21.38 -40.20
N ILE A 15 -4.47 -20.10 -40.36
CA ILE A 15 -4.33 -19.08 -39.31
C ILE A 15 -5.07 -19.51 -38.04
N ALA A 16 -6.24 -20.16 -38.17
CA ALA A 16 -7.01 -20.67 -37.04
C ALA A 16 -6.23 -21.75 -36.26
N THR A 17 -5.57 -22.66 -36.96
CA THR A 17 -4.74 -23.71 -36.36
C THR A 17 -3.55 -23.08 -35.60
N VAL A 18 -2.87 -22.10 -36.19
CA VAL A 18 -1.79 -21.35 -35.48
C VAL A 18 -2.33 -20.64 -34.25
N SER A 19 -3.51 -20.02 -34.33
CA SER A 19 -4.16 -19.37 -33.20
C SER A 19 -4.51 -20.37 -32.09
N TYR A 20 -4.98 -21.57 -32.41
CA TYR A 20 -5.26 -22.62 -31.43
C TYR A 20 -3.98 -23.06 -30.69
N VAL A 21 -2.88 -23.25 -31.39
CA VAL A 21 -1.57 -23.59 -30.80
C VAL A 21 -1.09 -22.47 -29.87
N LEU A 22 -1.15 -21.20 -30.32
CA LEU A 22 -0.73 -20.04 -29.52
C LEU A 22 -1.57 -19.80 -28.26
N ASN A 23 -2.85 -20.21 -28.28
CA ASN A 23 -3.78 -20.07 -27.16
C ASN A 23 -3.94 -21.36 -26.34
N ASN A 24 -3.03 -22.33 -26.50
CA ASN A 24 -3.03 -23.62 -25.79
C ASN A 24 -4.36 -24.40 -25.88
N LYS A 25 -5.13 -24.23 -26.98
CA LYS A 25 -6.31 -25.02 -27.27
C LYS A 25 -5.91 -26.38 -27.85
N ASN A 26 -5.18 -27.18 -27.05
CA ASN A 26 -4.52 -28.40 -27.48
C ASN A 26 -5.49 -29.48 -27.96
N HIS A 27 -6.77 -29.46 -27.52
CA HIS A 27 -7.82 -30.39 -27.95
C HIS A 27 -8.29 -30.15 -29.39
N GLU A 28 -7.98 -28.98 -29.99
CA GLU A 28 -8.39 -28.60 -31.35
C GLU A 28 -7.32 -28.93 -32.40
N VAL A 29 -6.12 -29.40 -31.98
CA VAL A 29 -4.99 -29.64 -32.90
C VAL A 29 -4.24 -30.89 -32.52
N SER A 30 -3.76 -31.69 -33.51
CA SER A 30 -2.91 -32.84 -33.24
C SER A 30 -1.55 -32.40 -32.72
N GLU A 31 -0.89 -33.26 -31.93
CA GLU A 31 0.45 -32.99 -31.41
C GLU A 31 1.47 -32.76 -32.53
N ALA A 32 1.37 -33.50 -33.64
CA ALA A 32 2.22 -33.34 -34.80
C ALA A 32 2.09 -31.91 -35.40
N THR A 33 0.85 -31.42 -35.54
CA THR A 33 0.59 -30.04 -36.03
C THR A 33 1.08 -29.00 -35.06
N ARG A 34 0.94 -29.23 -33.74
CA ARG A 34 1.45 -28.35 -32.70
C ARG A 34 2.97 -28.18 -32.80
N VAL A 35 3.70 -29.29 -32.89
CA VAL A 35 5.16 -29.27 -33.04
C VAL A 35 5.58 -28.54 -34.32
N GLN A 36 4.89 -28.76 -35.43
CA GLN A 36 5.14 -28.12 -36.71
C GLN A 36 4.95 -26.57 -36.64
N VAL A 37 3.88 -26.13 -35.99
CA VAL A 37 3.60 -24.68 -35.79
C VAL A 37 4.65 -24.05 -34.89
N LEU A 38 5.02 -24.69 -33.76
CA LEU A 38 6.06 -24.16 -32.86
C LEU A 38 7.42 -24.06 -33.55
N ALA A 39 7.80 -25.06 -34.36
CA ALA A 39 9.03 -25.00 -35.15
C ALA A 39 9.01 -23.87 -36.20
N ALA A 40 7.87 -23.63 -36.84
CA ALA A 40 7.71 -22.50 -37.76
C ALA A 40 7.83 -21.14 -37.06
N ILE A 41 7.22 -20.98 -35.87
CA ILE A 41 7.33 -19.79 -35.04
C ILE A 41 8.79 -19.46 -34.72
N GLU A 42 9.55 -20.46 -34.26
CA GLU A 42 10.97 -20.32 -33.93
C GLU A 42 11.81 -19.97 -35.16
N ARG A 43 11.61 -20.68 -36.27
CA ARG A 43 12.37 -20.49 -37.52
C ARG A 43 12.24 -19.09 -38.10
N ILE A 44 11.03 -18.51 -38.11
CA ILE A 44 10.82 -17.15 -38.66
C ILE A 44 10.94 -16.05 -37.61
N GLY A 45 11.19 -16.39 -36.34
CA GLY A 45 11.29 -15.44 -35.25
C GLY A 45 9.97 -14.72 -34.96
N TYR A 46 8.83 -15.38 -35.18
CA TYR A 46 7.52 -14.77 -34.90
C TYR A 46 7.31 -14.63 -33.40
N ARG A 47 6.91 -13.43 -33.01
CA ARG A 47 6.40 -13.16 -31.65
C ARG A 47 4.95 -12.76 -31.74
N PRO A 48 4.04 -13.42 -30.99
CA PRO A 48 2.64 -13.03 -30.95
C PRO A 48 2.52 -11.54 -30.61
N ASN A 49 1.74 -10.83 -31.39
CA ASN A 49 1.42 -9.46 -31.07
C ASN A 49 0.41 -9.44 -29.91
N ILE A 50 0.91 -9.14 -28.70
CA ILE A 50 0.10 -9.08 -27.47
C ILE A 50 -1.05 -8.08 -27.66
N ASN A 51 -0.82 -6.96 -28.33
CA ASN A 51 -1.86 -5.96 -28.57
C ASN A 51 -3.01 -6.51 -29.43
N ALA A 52 -2.69 -7.30 -30.46
CA ALA A 52 -3.72 -7.93 -31.29
C ALA A 52 -4.56 -8.97 -30.52
N ARG A 53 -3.90 -9.73 -29.63
CA ARG A 53 -4.58 -10.69 -28.75
C ARG A 53 -5.46 -9.96 -27.72
N ASN A 54 -4.94 -8.92 -27.11
CA ASN A 54 -5.64 -8.10 -26.13
C ASN A 54 -6.85 -7.39 -26.75
N LEU A 55 -6.71 -6.93 -28.00
CA LEU A 55 -7.82 -6.34 -28.75
C LEU A 55 -8.97 -7.33 -28.99
N GLN A 56 -8.66 -8.60 -29.31
CA GLN A 56 -9.66 -9.66 -29.45
C GLN A 56 -10.34 -10.02 -28.12
N ALA A 57 -9.58 -9.95 -27.00
CA ALA A 57 -10.09 -10.19 -25.66
C ALA A 57 -10.82 -8.97 -25.06
N SER A 58 -10.83 -7.81 -25.76
CA SER A 58 -11.30 -6.51 -25.25
C SER A 58 -10.67 -6.15 -23.89
N ARG A 59 -9.40 -6.51 -23.69
CA ARG A 59 -8.62 -6.25 -22.48
C ARG A 59 -7.28 -5.60 -22.81
N THR A 60 -6.82 -4.74 -21.94
CA THR A 60 -5.53 -4.06 -22.10
C THR A 60 -4.39 -4.77 -21.38
N MET A 61 -4.71 -5.60 -20.39
CA MET A 61 -3.79 -6.20 -19.44
C MET A 61 -3.01 -5.15 -18.63
N LEU A 62 -3.63 -3.99 -18.41
CA LEU A 62 -3.09 -2.89 -17.62
C LEU A 62 -4.01 -2.58 -16.42
N MET A 63 -3.40 -2.48 -15.25
CA MET A 63 -4.03 -1.94 -14.04
C MET A 63 -3.55 -0.52 -13.83
N GLY A 64 -4.47 0.43 -13.62
CA GLY A 64 -4.15 1.83 -13.38
C GLY A 64 -3.81 2.09 -11.91
N TYR A 65 -2.76 2.85 -11.65
CA TYR A 65 -2.40 3.33 -10.32
C TYR A 65 -1.99 4.81 -10.38
N ALA A 66 -2.70 5.64 -9.62
CA ALA A 66 -2.36 7.04 -9.52
C ALA A 66 -1.26 7.25 -8.47
N TRP A 67 -0.18 7.93 -8.83
CA TRP A 67 0.79 8.41 -7.86
C TRP A 67 0.12 9.38 -6.89
N HIS A 68 0.52 9.33 -5.64
CA HIS A 68 0.10 10.32 -4.66
C HIS A 68 0.66 11.71 -5.02
N ASP A 69 -0.08 12.73 -4.65
CA ASP A 69 0.31 14.11 -4.92
C ASP A 69 1.55 14.51 -4.11
N LEU A 70 2.62 14.89 -4.81
CA LEU A 70 3.86 15.39 -4.23
C LEU A 70 3.95 16.93 -4.27
N SER A 71 2.86 17.62 -4.58
CA SER A 71 2.83 19.09 -4.82
C SER A 71 3.38 19.92 -3.66
N HIS A 72 3.43 19.36 -2.44
CA HIS A 72 3.98 20.02 -1.25
C HIS A 72 5.35 19.46 -0.82
N GLY A 73 6.03 18.70 -1.68
CA GLY A 73 7.33 18.09 -1.38
C GLY A 73 7.26 17.00 -0.29
N GLN A 74 6.07 16.54 0.05
CA GLN A 74 5.88 15.45 1.01
C GLN A 74 6.25 14.13 0.35
N ILE A 75 7.13 13.36 0.99
CA ILE A 75 7.44 12.00 0.59
C ILE A 75 6.49 11.03 1.30
N ASN A 76 6.15 9.93 0.64
CA ASN A 76 5.36 8.86 1.25
C ASN A 76 6.03 7.49 0.99
N PRO A 77 7.11 7.17 1.74
CA PRO A 77 7.94 6.00 1.46
C PRO A 77 7.19 4.67 1.55
N ILE A 78 6.09 4.60 2.29
CA ILE A 78 5.27 3.38 2.37
C ILE A 78 4.53 3.13 1.05
N LEU A 79 4.06 4.19 0.39
CA LEU A 79 3.39 4.06 -0.91
C LEU A 79 4.39 3.74 -2.03
N ASP A 80 5.63 4.21 -1.93
CA ASP A 80 6.70 3.85 -2.87
C ASP A 80 7.03 2.36 -2.79
N GLN A 81 7.05 1.78 -1.57
CA GLN A 81 7.17 0.34 -1.39
C GLN A 81 5.93 -0.42 -1.87
N PHE A 82 4.75 0.10 -1.59
CA PHE A 82 3.51 -0.52 -2.03
C PHE A 82 3.46 -0.67 -3.55
N ILE A 83 3.81 0.38 -4.31
CA ILE A 83 3.80 0.33 -5.79
C ILE A 83 4.79 -0.71 -6.33
N TYR A 84 5.93 -0.89 -5.69
CA TYR A 84 6.90 -1.93 -6.06
C TYR A 84 6.29 -3.34 -5.91
N HIS A 85 5.70 -3.65 -4.76
CA HIS A 85 5.05 -4.94 -4.51
C HIS A 85 3.81 -5.14 -5.38
N LEU A 86 3.06 -4.06 -5.64
CA LEU A 86 1.89 -4.09 -6.53
C LEU A 86 2.30 -4.43 -7.96
N ALA A 87 3.39 -3.84 -8.47
CA ALA A 87 3.90 -4.16 -9.80
C ALA A 87 4.29 -5.64 -9.92
N GLN A 88 5.00 -6.18 -8.93
CA GLN A 88 5.37 -7.61 -8.91
C GLN A 88 4.12 -8.52 -8.87
N SER A 89 3.12 -8.16 -8.07
CA SER A 89 1.89 -8.93 -7.96
C SER A 89 1.07 -8.87 -9.25
N ALA A 90 0.99 -7.70 -9.90
CA ALA A 90 0.32 -7.52 -11.18
C ALA A 90 0.99 -8.35 -12.28
N GLU A 91 2.33 -8.31 -12.38
CA GLU A 91 3.08 -9.13 -13.35
C GLU A 91 2.86 -10.63 -13.14
N SER A 92 2.84 -11.08 -11.89
CA SER A 92 2.55 -12.49 -11.57
C SER A 92 1.15 -12.92 -12.02
N ALA A 93 0.20 -11.99 -12.10
CA ALA A 93 -1.15 -12.20 -12.60
C ALA A 93 -1.31 -11.92 -14.12
N GLY A 94 -0.19 -11.62 -14.82
CA GLY A 94 -0.18 -11.33 -16.27
C GLY A 94 -0.58 -9.90 -16.63
N TYR A 95 -0.63 -8.98 -15.67
CA TYR A 95 -0.92 -7.56 -15.87
C TYR A 95 0.36 -6.73 -15.70
N HIS A 96 0.34 -5.50 -16.25
CA HIS A 96 1.33 -4.48 -15.92
C HIS A 96 0.63 -3.29 -15.26
N LEU A 97 1.39 -2.46 -14.53
CA LEU A 97 0.89 -1.21 -14.01
C LEU A 97 1.05 -0.08 -15.03
N LEU A 98 -0.04 0.65 -15.26
CA LEU A 98 -0.01 1.97 -15.86
C LEU A 98 -0.06 2.98 -14.73
N THR A 99 1.06 3.65 -14.47
CA THR A 99 1.11 4.71 -13.47
C THR A 99 0.86 6.07 -14.11
N PHE A 100 0.15 6.93 -13.41
CA PHE A 100 -0.17 8.28 -13.86
C PHE A 100 -0.26 9.24 -12.67
N THR A 101 -0.25 10.53 -12.94
CA THR A 101 -0.46 11.59 -11.97
C THR A 101 -1.74 12.35 -12.30
N HIS A 102 -2.29 13.00 -11.31
CA HIS A 102 -3.39 13.97 -11.47
C HIS A 102 -3.23 15.05 -10.40
N ASP A 103 -3.71 16.24 -10.68
CA ASP A 103 -3.93 17.25 -9.64
C ASP A 103 -5.25 16.98 -8.89
N ASN A 104 -5.41 17.64 -7.75
CA ASN A 104 -6.58 17.43 -6.90
C ASN A 104 -7.88 17.98 -7.51
N ASP A 105 -7.79 18.92 -8.45
CA ASP A 105 -8.95 19.62 -9.03
C ASP A 105 -9.45 18.92 -10.31
N HIS A 106 -8.57 18.20 -11.03
CA HIS A 106 -8.88 17.62 -12.34
C HIS A 106 -8.74 16.08 -12.40
N TRP A 107 -8.63 15.41 -11.24
CA TRP A 107 -8.47 13.96 -11.18
C TRP A 107 -9.57 13.21 -11.95
N GLU A 108 -10.82 13.69 -11.89
CA GLU A 108 -11.97 13.04 -12.53
C GLU A 108 -11.80 12.93 -14.04
N ASN A 109 -11.26 13.96 -14.69
CA ASN A 109 -11.01 13.96 -16.13
C ASN A 109 -10.02 12.86 -16.53
N VAL A 110 -8.97 12.67 -15.74
CA VAL A 110 -7.95 11.64 -16.00
C VAL A 110 -8.55 10.24 -15.87
N TYR A 111 -9.31 9.98 -14.80
CA TYR A 111 -9.99 8.71 -14.60
C TYR A 111 -11.02 8.44 -15.68
N HIS A 112 -11.83 9.45 -16.02
CA HIS A 112 -12.82 9.37 -17.10
C HIS A 112 -12.18 9.03 -18.45
N ASP A 113 -11.08 9.70 -18.81
CA ASP A 113 -10.38 9.46 -20.08
C ASP A 113 -9.79 8.04 -20.13
N LEU A 114 -9.15 7.58 -19.06
CA LEU A 114 -8.61 6.21 -18.99
C LEU A 114 -9.69 5.15 -19.15
N ILE A 115 -10.86 5.34 -18.52
CA ILE A 115 -12.01 4.44 -18.64
C ILE A 115 -12.59 4.49 -20.06
N LYS A 116 -12.92 5.71 -20.54
CA LYS A 116 -13.59 5.91 -21.82
C LYS A 116 -12.76 5.45 -23.01
N THR A 117 -11.46 5.67 -22.95
CA THR A 117 -10.53 5.27 -24.02
C THR A 117 -10.04 3.82 -23.86
N ARG A 118 -10.52 3.09 -22.84
CA ARG A 118 -10.17 1.70 -22.54
C ARG A 118 -8.66 1.49 -22.48
N ARG A 119 -7.94 2.35 -21.75
CA ARG A 119 -6.49 2.21 -21.57
C ARG A 119 -6.11 1.28 -20.44
N ILE A 120 -7.03 0.98 -19.54
CA ILE A 120 -6.82 0.10 -18.39
C ILE A 120 -8.05 -0.78 -18.20
N ASP A 121 -7.87 -1.89 -17.47
CA ASP A 121 -8.92 -2.84 -17.18
C ASP A 121 -9.50 -2.64 -15.77
N GLY A 122 -8.76 -2.00 -14.86
CA GLY A 122 -9.19 -1.70 -13.50
C GLY A 122 -8.21 -0.77 -12.78
N PHE A 123 -8.60 -0.24 -11.61
CA PHE A 123 -7.75 0.61 -10.78
C PHE A 123 -7.37 -0.05 -9.46
N VAL A 124 -6.15 0.22 -9.01
CA VAL A 124 -5.78 0.09 -7.59
C VAL A 124 -5.62 1.49 -7.02
N LEU A 125 -6.41 1.81 -6.01
CA LEU A 125 -6.34 3.08 -5.30
C LEU A 125 -5.47 2.94 -4.04
N SER A 126 -4.84 4.03 -3.63
CA SER A 126 -4.18 4.17 -2.32
C SER A 126 -4.32 5.60 -1.82
N ASN A 127 -3.82 5.87 -0.62
CA ASN A 127 -3.92 7.18 0.02
C ASN A 127 -5.36 7.71 0.03
N THR A 128 -6.30 6.85 0.38
CA THR A 128 -7.72 7.17 0.42
C THR A 128 -8.04 8.08 1.61
N LYS A 129 -8.94 9.03 1.40
CA LYS A 129 -9.44 9.93 2.41
C LYS A 129 -10.85 9.51 2.85
N ARG A 130 -11.33 10.08 3.96
CA ARG A 130 -12.75 9.96 4.32
C ARG A 130 -13.61 10.54 3.19
N ASP A 131 -14.63 9.79 2.77
CA ASP A 131 -15.53 10.13 1.67
C ASP A 131 -14.82 10.37 0.32
N ASP A 132 -13.77 9.60 0.06
CA ASP A 132 -12.91 9.75 -1.12
C ASP A 132 -13.73 9.81 -2.42
N PRO A 133 -13.68 10.92 -3.16
CA PRO A 133 -14.50 11.09 -4.36
C PRO A 133 -14.13 10.11 -5.49
N ARG A 134 -12.87 9.63 -5.54
CA ARG A 134 -12.41 8.64 -6.54
C ARG A 134 -13.12 7.31 -6.33
N VAL A 135 -13.26 6.87 -5.07
CA VAL A 135 -14.01 5.65 -4.71
C VAL A 135 -15.47 5.79 -5.12
N ARG A 136 -16.12 6.91 -4.76
CA ARG A 136 -17.51 7.18 -5.13
C ARG A 136 -17.70 7.20 -6.64
N TYR A 137 -16.80 7.85 -7.37
CA TYR A 137 -16.83 7.92 -8.82
C TYR A 137 -16.76 6.53 -9.47
N LEU A 138 -15.79 5.71 -9.06
CA LEU A 138 -15.60 4.36 -9.62
C LEU A 138 -16.76 3.42 -9.29
N MET A 139 -17.36 3.53 -8.10
CA MET A 139 -18.60 2.83 -7.74
C MET A 139 -19.74 3.21 -8.68
N ASN A 140 -19.95 4.51 -8.93
CA ASN A 140 -21.01 5.01 -9.83
C ASN A 140 -20.80 4.59 -11.29
N GLN A 141 -19.54 4.46 -11.72
CA GLN A 141 -19.20 3.97 -13.08
C GLN A 141 -19.29 2.45 -13.18
N ASN A 142 -19.48 1.70 -12.09
CA ASN A 142 -19.36 0.24 -12.03
C ASN A 142 -18.05 -0.24 -12.66
N PHE A 143 -16.96 0.52 -12.51
CA PHE A 143 -15.66 0.18 -13.07
C PHE A 143 -14.83 -0.62 -12.06
N PRO A 144 -14.12 -1.69 -12.49
CA PRO A 144 -13.34 -2.53 -11.58
C PRO A 144 -12.28 -1.73 -10.82
N PHE A 145 -12.29 -1.81 -9.50
CA PHE A 145 -11.24 -1.23 -8.67
C PHE A 145 -11.13 -1.92 -7.33
N VAL A 146 -9.98 -1.78 -6.69
CA VAL A 146 -9.71 -2.17 -5.30
C VAL A 146 -8.94 -1.04 -4.63
N SER A 147 -9.21 -0.77 -3.36
CA SER A 147 -8.50 0.25 -2.59
C SER A 147 -7.57 -0.38 -1.56
N PHE A 148 -6.34 0.13 -1.46
CA PHE A 148 -5.54 0.02 -0.25
C PHE A 148 -5.90 1.19 0.66
N GLY A 149 -6.68 0.90 1.68
CA GLY A 149 -7.28 1.83 2.62
C GLY A 149 -8.79 1.96 2.47
N GLN A 150 -9.43 2.30 3.57
CA GLN A 150 -10.87 2.55 3.67
C GLN A 150 -11.18 3.99 3.22
N ALA A 151 -12.41 4.21 2.74
CA ALA A 151 -12.89 5.56 2.40
C ALA A 151 -14.10 5.97 3.24
N ASN A 152 -15.08 5.08 3.36
CA ASN A 152 -16.29 5.33 4.15
C ASN A 152 -16.82 3.98 4.69
N PRO A 153 -17.11 3.87 6.00
CA PRO A 153 -17.58 2.61 6.58
C PRO A 153 -18.96 2.16 6.07
N ASP A 154 -19.77 3.08 5.54
CA ASP A 154 -21.11 2.79 5.03
C ASP A 154 -21.11 2.39 3.54
N TRP A 155 -19.96 2.41 2.87
CA TRP A 155 -19.87 2.07 1.45
C TRP A 155 -19.42 0.62 1.26
N ASP A 156 -20.16 -0.12 0.44
CA ASP A 156 -19.77 -1.48 0.04
C ASP A 156 -18.90 -1.44 -1.22
N PHE A 157 -17.59 -1.37 -1.04
CA PHE A 157 -16.60 -1.45 -2.10
C PHE A 157 -15.43 -2.35 -1.70
N PRO A 158 -14.67 -2.89 -2.68
CA PRO A 158 -13.55 -3.76 -2.39
C PRO A 158 -12.36 -2.96 -1.85
N TYR A 159 -11.89 -3.32 -0.64
CA TYR A 159 -10.67 -2.75 -0.08
C TYR A 159 -9.87 -3.77 0.72
N ILE A 160 -8.60 -3.48 0.84
CA ILE A 160 -7.68 -4.11 1.78
C ILE A 160 -7.06 -3.00 2.62
N ASP A 161 -6.98 -3.21 3.91
CA ASP A 161 -6.34 -2.26 4.82
C ASP A 161 -5.57 -2.99 5.91
N THR A 162 -4.78 -2.25 6.67
CA THR A 162 -4.06 -2.74 7.84
C THR A 162 -4.86 -2.45 9.10
N ASP A 163 -4.99 -3.41 10.01
CA ASP A 163 -5.52 -3.17 11.34
C ASP A 163 -4.54 -2.33 12.18
N GLY A 164 -4.52 -1.03 11.88
CA GLY A 164 -3.66 -0.08 12.56
C GLY A 164 -3.98 0.06 14.05
N ALA A 165 -5.23 -0.18 14.46
CA ALA A 165 -5.62 -0.14 15.86
C ALA A 165 -4.92 -1.28 16.64
N SER A 166 -5.01 -2.51 16.16
CA SER A 166 -4.32 -3.66 16.77
C SER A 166 -2.80 -3.49 16.77
N GLY A 167 -2.24 -2.93 15.69
CA GLY A 167 -0.80 -2.66 15.60
C GLY A 167 -0.32 -1.69 16.67
N VAL A 168 -0.99 -0.54 16.82
CA VAL A 168 -0.64 0.47 17.82
C VAL A 168 -0.93 -0.04 19.23
N MET A 169 -2.03 -0.75 19.45
CA MET A 169 -2.32 -1.38 20.74
C MET A 169 -1.19 -2.34 21.15
N GLY A 170 -0.67 -3.15 20.23
CA GLY A 170 0.48 -4.02 20.47
C GLY A 170 1.76 -3.25 20.83
N ALA A 171 2.02 -2.12 20.17
CA ALA A 171 3.17 -1.26 20.44
C ALA A 171 3.06 -0.58 21.83
N VAL A 172 1.87 -0.07 22.21
CA VAL A 172 1.63 0.49 23.55
C VAL A 172 1.85 -0.57 24.61
N ASN A 173 1.28 -1.77 24.45
CA ASN A 173 1.45 -2.89 25.39
C ASN A 173 2.92 -3.31 25.53
N HIS A 174 3.69 -3.28 24.45
CA HIS A 174 5.13 -3.53 24.47
C HIS A 174 5.85 -2.49 25.36
N LEU A 175 5.57 -1.20 25.17
CA LEU A 175 6.15 -0.14 26.01
C LEU A 175 5.74 -0.27 27.49
N ILE A 176 4.49 -0.61 27.76
CA ILE A 176 4.01 -0.89 29.12
C ILE A 176 4.77 -2.07 29.74
N GLY A 177 5.02 -3.12 28.98
CA GLY A 177 5.82 -4.28 29.38
C GLY A 177 7.28 -3.92 29.71
N LEU A 178 7.85 -2.88 29.06
CA LEU A 178 9.17 -2.32 29.36
C LEU A 178 9.16 -1.37 30.57
N GLY A 179 8.01 -1.12 31.19
CA GLY A 179 7.88 -0.28 32.38
C GLY A 179 7.43 1.15 32.12
N HIS A 180 7.20 1.56 30.87
CA HIS A 180 6.68 2.89 30.56
C HIS A 180 5.23 3.06 31.05
N ARG A 181 4.95 4.22 31.65
CA ARG A 181 3.61 4.58 32.16
C ARG A 181 3.11 5.93 31.63
N ARG A 182 4.02 6.76 31.13
CA ARG A 182 3.75 8.03 30.48
C ARG A 182 4.14 7.88 29.01
N ILE A 183 3.16 7.55 28.20
CA ILE A 183 3.32 7.27 26.76
C ILE A 183 2.53 8.34 26.03
N ALA A 184 3.18 9.06 25.11
CA ALA A 184 2.53 10.06 24.27
C ALA A 184 2.40 9.55 22.82
N MET A 185 1.56 10.22 22.03
CA MET A 185 1.36 9.87 20.63
C MET A 185 1.43 11.09 19.72
N ALA A 186 2.27 11.02 18.69
CA ALA A 186 2.27 11.96 17.58
C ALA A 186 1.38 11.40 16.46
N ALA A 187 0.24 12.06 16.22
CA ALA A 187 -0.86 11.58 15.38
C ALA A 187 -1.08 12.47 14.16
N TRP A 188 -1.81 11.96 13.18
CA TRP A 188 -2.30 12.74 12.05
C TRP A 188 -3.44 13.68 12.43
N PRO A 189 -3.77 14.65 11.56
CA PRO A 189 -4.99 15.45 11.69
C PRO A 189 -6.23 14.54 11.74
N GLU A 190 -7.32 15.06 12.27
CA GLU A 190 -8.60 14.35 12.30
C GLU A 190 -9.15 14.09 10.89
N GLY A 191 -9.93 13.00 10.73
CA GLY A 191 -10.59 12.67 9.48
C GLY A 191 -9.87 11.67 8.60
N SER A 192 -8.67 11.21 8.96
CA SER A 192 -8.04 10.03 8.36
C SER A 192 -8.56 8.77 9.02
N LEU A 193 -9.26 7.90 8.29
CA LEU A 193 -9.79 6.65 8.87
C LEU A 193 -8.67 5.76 9.44
N SER A 194 -7.55 5.64 8.73
CA SER A 194 -6.39 4.88 9.20
C SER A 194 -5.71 5.56 10.40
N GLY A 195 -5.55 6.90 10.37
CA GLY A 195 -5.00 7.66 11.49
C GLY A 195 -5.86 7.59 12.74
N ASP A 196 -7.17 7.74 12.59
CA ASP A 196 -8.15 7.65 13.67
C ASP A 196 -8.20 6.23 14.26
N ALA A 197 -8.03 5.18 13.41
CA ALA A 197 -7.92 3.81 13.88
C ALA A 197 -6.64 3.59 14.71
N ARG A 198 -5.48 4.07 14.27
CA ARG A 198 -4.21 4.00 15.01
C ARG A 198 -4.32 4.70 16.36
N LEU A 199 -4.88 5.92 16.39
CA LEU A 199 -5.10 6.65 17.64
C LEU A 199 -6.08 5.93 18.57
N ARG A 200 -7.14 5.34 18.05
CA ARG A 200 -8.07 4.52 18.85
C ARG A 200 -7.34 3.35 19.52
N GLY A 201 -6.41 2.69 18.80
CA GLY A 201 -5.58 1.63 19.38
C GLY A 201 -4.75 2.11 20.57
N TYR A 202 -4.19 3.32 20.50
CA TYR A 202 -3.49 3.95 21.63
C TYR A 202 -4.42 4.18 22.82
N TYR A 203 -5.59 4.81 22.62
CA TYR A 203 -6.54 5.05 23.70
C TYR A 203 -7.03 3.77 24.35
N VAL A 204 -7.33 2.75 23.56
CA VAL A 204 -7.79 1.45 24.08
C VAL A 204 -6.72 0.82 24.95
N ALA A 205 -5.48 0.75 24.49
CA ALA A 205 -4.38 0.13 25.25
C ALA A 205 -4.08 0.86 26.57
N MET A 206 -3.99 2.20 26.51
CA MET A 206 -3.78 3.02 27.71
C MET A 206 -4.92 2.84 28.73
N SER A 207 -6.17 2.85 28.28
CA SER A 207 -7.35 2.64 29.12
C SER A 207 -7.36 1.24 29.76
N GLN A 208 -7.08 0.19 28.99
CA GLN A 208 -7.01 -1.19 29.48
C GLN A 208 -5.92 -1.36 30.54
N ALA A 209 -4.81 -0.61 30.44
CA ALA A 209 -3.74 -0.62 31.42
C ALA A 209 -4.02 0.29 32.62
N GLY A 210 -5.14 1.01 32.66
CA GLY A 210 -5.45 1.97 33.73
C GLY A 210 -4.51 3.17 33.77
N LEU A 211 -3.87 3.51 32.64
CA LEU A 211 -2.93 4.62 32.54
C LEU A 211 -3.65 5.91 32.14
N PRO A 212 -3.41 7.04 32.84
CA PRO A 212 -4.03 8.30 32.49
C PRO A 212 -3.44 8.85 31.18
N ILE A 213 -4.28 9.55 30.42
CA ILE A 213 -3.91 10.29 29.23
C ILE A 213 -4.21 11.77 29.49
N GLN A 214 -3.22 12.64 29.38
CA GLN A 214 -3.42 14.09 29.47
C GLN A 214 -3.85 14.62 28.09
N SER A 215 -4.51 15.77 28.08
CA SER A 215 -5.06 16.36 26.85
C SER A 215 -4.01 16.68 25.79
N ASP A 216 -2.78 16.95 26.22
CA ASP A 216 -1.64 17.28 25.35
C ASP A 216 -0.69 16.08 25.11
N ASP A 217 -1.00 14.88 25.60
CA ASP A 217 -0.26 13.65 25.27
C ASP A 217 -0.42 13.24 23.80
N VAL A 218 -1.46 13.71 23.13
CA VAL A 218 -1.66 13.52 21.71
C VAL A 218 -1.40 14.84 20.98
N GLN A 219 -0.34 14.87 20.18
CA GLN A 219 -0.05 15.99 19.28
C GLN A 219 -0.37 15.59 17.86
N ARG A 220 -1.02 16.47 17.10
CA ARG A 220 -1.45 16.20 15.73
C ARG A 220 -0.75 17.10 14.74
N GLY A 221 -0.43 16.56 13.58
CA GLY A 221 0.18 17.30 12.47
C GLY A 221 0.29 16.46 11.21
N GLU A 222 0.82 17.07 10.17
CA GLU A 222 1.00 16.43 8.86
C GLU A 222 2.02 15.28 8.87
N GLN A 223 2.05 14.52 7.81
CA GLN A 223 2.97 13.39 7.65
C GLN A 223 4.38 13.88 7.31
N ASP A 224 5.02 14.56 8.24
CA ASP A 224 6.38 15.06 8.09
C ASP A 224 7.17 14.99 9.41
N GLU A 225 8.48 15.18 9.31
CA GLU A 225 9.37 15.19 10.47
C GLU A 225 9.12 16.40 11.40
N ARG A 226 8.56 17.50 10.88
CA ARG A 226 8.25 18.68 11.68
C ARG A 226 7.25 18.34 12.78
N THR A 227 6.20 17.60 12.43
CA THR A 227 5.19 17.13 13.40
C THR A 227 5.82 16.42 14.58
N GLY A 228 6.78 15.52 14.33
CA GLY A 228 7.48 14.82 15.41
C GLY A 228 8.36 15.75 16.26
N ARG A 229 9.08 16.68 15.63
CA ARG A 229 9.90 17.66 16.34
C ARG A 229 9.06 18.59 17.22
N ASP A 230 7.99 19.12 16.67
CA ASP A 230 7.13 20.07 17.37
C ASP A 230 6.42 19.39 18.54
N ALA A 231 5.95 18.15 18.36
CA ALA A 231 5.34 17.35 19.41
C ALA A 231 6.31 17.15 20.60
N LEU A 232 7.53 16.69 20.33
CA LEU A 232 8.51 16.49 21.40
C LEU A 232 8.87 17.81 22.08
N ASN A 233 9.07 18.89 21.36
CA ASN A 233 9.35 20.20 21.94
C ASN A 233 8.25 20.67 22.91
N ILE A 234 6.97 20.41 22.57
CA ILE A 234 5.84 20.70 23.49
C ILE A 234 5.96 19.87 24.76
N TRP A 235 6.20 18.55 24.65
CA TRP A 235 6.29 17.68 25.82
C TRP A 235 7.50 17.99 26.71
N LEU A 236 8.61 18.44 26.15
CA LEU A 236 9.80 18.84 26.92
C LEU A 236 9.61 20.11 27.73
N GLN A 237 8.62 20.95 27.45
CA GLN A 237 8.27 22.11 28.26
C GLN A 237 7.61 21.72 29.60
N ARG A 238 7.12 20.49 29.73
CA ARG A 238 6.56 20.00 31.00
C ARG A 238 7.65 19.78 32.06
N PRO A 239 7.29 19.84 33.35
CA PRO A 239 8.18 19.36 34.40
C PRO A 239 8.64 17.92 34.10
N GLU A 240 9.87 17.59 34.43
CA GLU A 240 10.48 16.29 34.08
C GLU A 240 9.64 15.09 34.55
N SER A 241 9.04 15.19 35.75
CA SER A 241 8.16 14.15 36.30
C SER A 241 6.86 13.94 35.49
N ALA A 242 6.46 14.89 34.65
CA ALA A 242 5.26 14.85 33.81
C ALA A 242 5.56 14.58 32.32
N ARG A 243 6.83 14.54 31.92
CA ARG A 243 7.22 14.27 30.53
C ARG A 243 6.90 12.84 30.15
N PRO A 244 6.49 12.58 28.90
CA PRO A 244 6.42 11.20 28.40
C PRO A 244 7.80 10.54 28.41
N THR A 245 7.85 9.28 28.78
CA THR A 245 9.06 8.46 28.71
C THR A 245 9.09 7.59 27.46
N ALA A 246 7.98 7.55 26.73
CA ALA A 246 7.87 6.86 25.45
C ALA A 246 6.92 7.63 24.51
N VAL A 247 7.20 7.55 23.22
CA VAL A 247 6.42 8.15 22.15
C VAL A 247 6.09 7.10 21.09
N ILE A 248 4.83 7.07 20.68
CA ILE A 248 4.39 6.37 19.47
C ILE A 248 4.10 7.40 18.40
N ALA A 249 4.69 7.26 17.23
CA ALA A 249 4.41 8.08 16.06
C ALA A 249 3.58 7.28 15.05
N VAL A 250 2.57 7.93 14.45
CA VAL A 250 1.70 7.26 13.46
C VAL A 250 2.41 6.91 12.16
N THR A 251 3.63 7.43 11.91
CA THR A 251 4.51 7.05 10.81
C THR A 251 5.98 7.11 11.23
N ASP A 252 6.82 6.43 10.46
CA ASP A 252 8.27 6.48 10.66
C ASP A 252 8.86 7.88 10.43
N LEU A 253 8.32 8.66 9.49
CA LEU A 253 8.76 10.04 9.26
C LEU A 253 8.55 10.92 10.49
N ILE A 254 7.39 10.81 11.12
CA ILE A 254 7.11 11.54 12.37
C ILE A 254 8.03 11.03 13.48
N ALA A 255 8.28 9.72 13.57
CA ALA A 255 9.21 9.13 14.55
C ALA A 255 10.65 9.67 14.36
N ILE A 256 11.13 9.82 13.13
CA ILE A 256 12.42 10.43 12.81
C ILE A 256 12.48 11.86 13.35
N GLY A 257 11.39 12.61 13.19
CA GLY A 257 11.27 13.96 13.76
C GLY A 257 11.40 13.99 15.29
N VAL A 258 10.74 13.05 15.99
CA VAL A 258 10.86 12.88 17.45
C VAL A 258 12.30 12.55 17.84
N MET A 259 12.92 11.57 17.16
CA MET A 259 14.31 11.16 17.44
C MET A 259 15.31 12.31 17.23
N THR A 260 15.11 13.09 16.16
CA THR A 260 15.96 14.25 15.85
C THR A 260 15.84 15.32 16.93
N ALA A 261 14.63 15.62 17.40
CA ALA A 261 14.41 16.58 18.49
C ALA A 261 14.96 16.05 19.82
N ALA A 262 14.81 14.75 20.12
CA ALA A 262 15.38 14.13 21.31
C ALA A 262 16.91 14.29 21.35
N LYS A 263 17.59 13.98 20.25
CA LYS A 263 19.03 14.17 20.10
C LYS A 263 19.46 15.62 20.30
N SER A 264 18.71 16.56 19.72
CA SER A 264 18.96 18.00 19.87
C SER A 264 18.78 18.49 21.31
N ALA A 265 17.90 17.85 22.08
CA ALA A 265 17.67 18.11 23.50
C ALA A 265 18.64 17.37 24.44
N GLY A 266 19.62 16.63 23.90
CA GLY A 266 20.60 15.85 24.68
C GLY A 266 20.04 14.55 25.27
N LEU A 267 18.86 14.10 24.79
CA LEU A 267 18.27 12.82 25.21
C LEU A 267 18.79 11.67 24.37
N THR A 268 19.08 10.55 25.02
CA THR A 268 19.45 9.30 24.36
C THR A 268 18.17 8.49 24.06
N VAL A 269 17.83 8.36 22.76
CA VAL A 269 16.69 7.54 22.34
C VAL A 269 16.95 6.07 22.70
N GLY A 270 15.93 5.39 23.22
CA GLY A 270 16.00 4.02 23.74
C GLY A 270 16.40 3.95 25.22
N ARG A 271 17.02 5.00 25.78
CA ARG A 271 17.39 5.07 27.19
C ARG A 271 16.58 6.11 27.97
N ASP A 272 16.62 7.36 27.51
CA ASP A 272 15.94 8.48 28.17
C ASP A 272 14.52 8.68 27.60
N LEU A 273 14.31 8.31 26.33
CA LEU A 273 13.04 8.38 25.62
C LEU A 273 12.91 7.18 24.67
N ALA A 274 11.94 6.31 24.89
CA ALA A 274 11.58 5.28 23.93
C ALA A 274 10.78 5.86 22.74
N VAL A 275 11.05 5.39 21.53
CA VAL A 275 10.34 5.83 20.32
C VAL A 275 9.95 4.61 19.50
N ILE A 276 8.66 4.57 19.09
CA ILE A 276 8.14 3.56 18.15
C ILE A 276 7.49 4.29 16.98
N GLY A 277 7.85 3.89 15.75
CA GLY A 277 7.26 4.36 14.50
C GLY A 277 6.18 3.43 13.96
N HIS A 278 5.77 3.70 12.73
CA HIS A 278 4.85 2.88 11.96
C HIS A 278 5.23 2.97 10.48
N ASP A 279 5.20 1.85 9.77
CA ASP A 279 5.39 1.56 8.35
C ASP A 279 6.59 0.63 8.09
N ASP A 280 7.66 0.71 8.85
CA ASP A 280 8.94 -0.01 8.68
C ASP A 280 9.56 0.26 7.30
N VAL A 281 9.69 1.56 6.98
CA VAL A 281 10.36 1.97 5.74
C VAL A 281 11.85 1.59 5.77
N PRO A 282 12.48 1.24 4.62
CA PRO A 282 13.83 0.65 4.58
C PRO A 282 14.92 1.44 5.32
N MET A 283 14.80 2.76 5.37
CA MET A 283 15.80 3.61 6.00
C MET A 283 15.86 3.50 7.53
N VAL A 284 14.76 3.14 8.20
CA VAL A 284 14.69 3.21 9.67
C VAL A 284 15.53 2.18 10.40
N GLN A 285 15.91 1.08 9.74
CA GLN A 285 16.83 0.10 10.28
C GLN A 285 18.29 0.58 10.32
N HIS A 286 18.61 1.65 9.57
CA HIS A 286 19.94 2.25 9.47
C HIS A 286 20.09 3.52 10.32
N LEU A 287 19.06 3.90 11.05
CA LEU A 287 19.15 5.00 12.03
C LEU A 287 20.01 4.58 13.22
N ASP A 288 20.52 5.58 13.95
CA ASP A 288 21.27 5.38 15.19
C ASP A 288 20.59 6.17 16.33
N PRO A 289 19.89 5.47 17.25
CA PRO A 289 19.58 4.02 17.27
C PRO A 289 18.57 3.61 16.19
N ALA A 290 18.61 2.31 15.78
CA ALA A 290 17.68 1.75 14.83
C ALA A 290 16.22 1.80 15.34
N LEU A 291 15.28 2.27 14.51
CA LEU A 291 13.90 2.52 14.91
C LEU A 291 13.08 1.23 15.05
N THR A 292 12.53 1.01 16.23
CA THR A 292 11.42 0.07 16.47
C THR A 292 10.17 0.62 15.79
N THR A 293 9.45 -0.22 15.02
CA THR A 293 8.34 0.27 14.20
C THR A 293 7.31 -0.84 13.95
N ILE A 294 6.10 -0.46 13.54
CA ILE A 294 5.01 -1.37 13.18
C ILE A 294 5.06 -1.60 11.68
N ARG A 295 5.42 -2.81 11.24
CA ARG A 295 5.51 -3.18 9.82
C ARG A 295 4.15 -3.51 9.25
N GLN A 296 3.78 -2.84 8.17
CA GLN A 296 2.63 -3.20 7.35
C GLN A 296 2.99 -4.37 6.41
N PRO A 297 2.10 -5.37 6.21
CA PRO A 297 2.36 -6.52 5.35
C PRO A 297 2.13 -6.18 3.87
N LEU A 298 2.94 -5.27 3.29
CA LEU A 298 2.72 -4.71 1.94
C LEU A 298 2.70 -5.76 0.83
N THR A 299 3.51 -6.80 0.94
CA THR A 299 3.50 -7.92 -0.02
C THR A 299 2.14 -8.60 -0.04
N ASP A 300 1.59 -8.90 1.14
CA ASP A 300 0.29 -9.57 1.26
C ASP A 300 -0.84 -8.63 0.81
N ILE A 301 -0.77 -7.33 1.16
CA ILE A 301 -1.71 -6.30 0.72
C ILE A 301 -1.74 -6.22 -0.81
N SER A 302 -0.57 -6.14 -1.44
CA SER A 302 -0.45 -6.02 -2.89
C SER A 302 -0.96 -7.27 -3.61
N SER A 303 -0.59 -8.44 -3.11
CA SER A 303 -1.06 -9.72 -3.67
C SER A 303 -2.57 -9.87 -3.56
N ALA A 304 -3.14 -9.52 -2.40
CA ALA A 304 -4.57 -9.58 -2.18
C ALA A 304 -5.32 -8.52 -3.03
N ALA A 305 -4.77 -7.31 -3.20
CA ALA A 305 -5.36 -6.29 -4.07
C ALA A 305 -5.50 -6.77 -5.52
N VAL A 306 -4.44 -7.39 -6.06
CA VAL A 306 -4.48 -7.97 -7.41
C VAL A 306 -5.41 -9.18 -7.48
N ALA A 307 -5.40 -10.06 -6.47
CA ALA A 307 -6.28 -11.22 -6.40
C ALA A 307 -7.78 -10.83 -6.33
N MET A 308 -8.10 -9.68 -5.72
CA MET A 308 -9.46 -9.13 -5.71
C MET A 308 -9.80 -8.41 -7.02
N LEU A 309 -8.86 -7.67 -7.61
CA LEU A 309 -9.13 -6.89 -8.83
C LEU A 309 -9.29 -7.80 -10.07
N HIS A 310 -8.52 -8.88 -10.16
CA HIS A 310 -8.54 -9.78 -11.32
C HIS A 310 -9.93 -10.37 -11.62
N PRO A 311 -10.67 -10.98 -10.67
CA PRO A 311 -12.04 -11.45 -10.92
C PRO A 311 -13.02 -10.31 -11.21
N LEU A 312 -12.87 -9.14 -10.59
CA LEU A 312 -13.71 -7.98 -10.91
C LEU A 312 -13.56 -7.53 -12.37
N ILE A 313 -12.34 -7.52 -12.89
CA ILE A 313 -12.05 -7.27 -14.31
C ILE A 313 -12.73 -8.34 -15.20
N ALA A 314 -12.84 -9.57 -14.72
CA ALA A 314 -13.55 -10.64 -15.43
C ALA A 314 -15.08 -10.53 -15.35
N GLY A 315 -15.62 -9.59 -14.58
CA GLY A 315 -17.05 -9.44 -14.33
C GLY A 315 -17.60 -10.42 -13.30
N GLU A 316 -16.72 -11.01 -12.48
CA GLU A 316 -17.07 -11.95 -11.43
C GLU A 316 -17.32 -11.21 -10.10
N ASN A 317 -18.13 -11.82 -9.24
CA ASN A 317 -18.38 -11.29 -7.90
C ASN A 317 -17.30 -11.78 -6.91
N LEU A 318 -16.92 -10.90 -5.99
CA LEU A 318 -16.02 -11.27 -4.90
C LEU A 318 -16.80 -11.93 -3.75
N LEU A 319 -16.25 -13.02 -3.22
CA LEU A 319 -16.75 -13.63 -1.97
C LEU A 319 -16.40 -12.77 -0.75
N VAL A 320 -15.21 -12.18 -0.75
CA VAL A 320 -14.71 -11.28 0.29
C VAL A 320 -14.36 -9.96 -0.37
N ARG A 321 -15.06 -8.89 0.05
CA ARG A 321 -14.88 -7.54 -0.52
C ARG A 321 -14.00 -6.65 0.36
N GLN A 322 -13.85 -6.98 1.62
CA GLN A 322 -13.16 -6.16 2.61
C GLN A 322 -12.24 -7.04 3.44
N GLN A 323 -10.97 -6.71 3.48
CA GLN A 323 -9.97 -7.48 4.20
C GLN A 323 -9.10 -6.58 5.05
N MET A 324 -8.92 -6.97 6.33
CA MET A 324 -8.02 -6.31 7.27
C MET A 324 -6.84 -7.22 7.58
N LEU A 325 -5.63 -6.73 7.40
CA LEU A 325 -4.40 -7.47 7.68
C LEU A 325 -3.72 -6.96 8.95
N ILE A 326 -3.22 -7.87 9.77
CA ILE A 326 -2.59 -7.53 11.04
C ILE A 326 -1.13 -7.14 10.82
N PRO A 327 -0.70 -5.93 11.20
CA PRO A 327 0.69 -5.52 11.13
C PRO A 327 1.51 -6.14 12.25
N ARG A 328 2.85 -6.09 12.14
CA ARG A 328 3.77 -6.68 13.12
C ARG A 328 4.69 -5.63 13.72
N LEU A 329 4.87 -5.66 15.03
CA LEU A 329 5.91 -4.87 15.70
C LEU A 329 7.30 -5.46 15.40
N ILE A 330 8.20 -4.63 14.90
CA ILE A 330 9.59 -4.94 14.64
C ILE A 330 10.42 -4.22 15.72
N VAL A 331 10.84 -4.97 16.70
CA VAL A 331 11.62 -4.44 17.84
C VAL A 331 13.06 -4.22 17.41
N ARG A 332 13.56 -3.00 17.64
CA ARG A 332 14.94 -2.57 17.46
C ARG A 332 15.41 -1.79 18.70
N GLU A 333 16.36 -0.90 18.56
CA GLU A 333 17.03 -0.22 19.68
C GLU A 333 16.22 0.92 20.27
N SER A 334 15.46 1.65 19.45
CA SER A 334 14.82 2.92 19.84
C SER A 334 13.75 2.81 20.93
N CYS A 335 13.22 1.62 21.20
CA CYS A 335 12.26 1.41 22.30
C CYS A 335 12.94 1.00 23.62
N GLY A 336 14.26 0.83 23.65
CA GLY A 336 15.01 0.47 24.84
C GLY A 336 15.01 -1.03 25.19
N ALA A 337 14.28 -1.88 24.48
CA ALA A 337 14.18 -3.32 24.77
C ALA A 337 15.52 -4.07 24.65
N LEU A 338 16.45 -3.55 23.84
CA LEU A 338 17.77 -4.16 23.58
C LEU A 338 18.89 -3.55 24.42
N TRP A 339 18.60 -2.52 25.21
CA TRP A 339 19.54 -1.93 26.15
C TRP A 339 19.47 -2.70 27.49
N LYS A 340 20.34 -3.66 27.64
CA LYS A 340 20.55 -4.38 28.93
C LYS A 340 21.86 -3.97 29.58
#